data_e3472e4dd3f304211b73eb2b765d1255
#
_entry.id   e3472e4dd3f304211b73eb2b765d1255
#
_cell.length_a   1.000
_cell.length_b   1.000
_cell.length_c   1.000
_cell.angle_alpha   90.00
_cell.angle_beta   90.00
_cell.angle_gamma   90.00
#
_symmetry.space_group_name_H-M   'P 1'
#
loop_
_entity.id
_entity.type
_entity.pdbx_description
1 polymer ?
#
loop_
_entity_poly.entity_id
_entity_poly.type
_entity_poly.pdbx_seq_one_letter_code
_entity_poly.pdbx_strand_id
1 'polypeptide(L)'
;MLIEFTKMHGLGNDFMVIDLVTQRLELTEELIALLADRHMGIGFDQLLVVEPPMRPAVDYRYRIFNADGSEVEQCGNGARCFARFVQARKLSFKQRIRVETKSGILTLTTDNYGWVEVDMGKPRFEP
;
A
#
# COMPACT_ATOMS: atom_id res chain seq x y z
N MET A 1 18.03 6.42 13.77
CA MET A 1 16.98 6.93 12.87
C MET A 1 15.66 6.30 13.25
N LEU A 2 14.62 7.10 13.41
CA LEU A 2 13.27 6.62 13.70
C LEU A 2 12.49 6.48 12.40
N ILE A 3 11.90 5.31 12.19
CA ILE A 3 11.00 5.06 11.05
C ILE A 3 9.62 4.77 11.63
N GLU A 4 8.63 5.48 11.14
CA GLU A 4 7.26 5.29 11.56
C GLU A 4 6.56 4.25 10.68
N PHE A 5 5.88 3.32 11.34
CA PHE A 5 5.05 2.31 10.72
C PHE A 5 3.63 2.44 11.25
N THR A 6 2.66 2.10 10.42
CA THR A 6 1.26 2.02 10.85
C THR A 6 0.77 0.60 10.63
N LYS A 7 0.25 -0.03 11.68
CA LYS A 7 -0.34 -1.36 11.55
C LYS A 7 -1.83 -1.23 11.30
N MET A 8 -2.31 -1.86 10.25
CA MET A 8 -3.72 -1.83 9.85
C MET A 8 -4.24 -3.24 9.65
N HIS A 9 -5.53 -3.41 9.91
CA HIS A 9 -6.19 -4.70 9.74
C HIS A 9 -7.15 -4.61 8.56
N GLY A 10 -6.98 -5.49 7.59
CA GLY A 10 -7.93 -5.70 6.52
C GLY A 10 -8.70 -6.99 6.77
N LEU A 11 -9.43 -7.46 5.77
CA LEU A 11 -10.24 -8.68 5.86
C LEU A 11 -9.35 -9.92 6.09
N GLY A 12 -9.08 -10.20 7.36
CA GLY A 12 -8.29 -11.36 7.77
C GLY A 12 -6.78 -11.21 7.66
N ASN A 13 -6.27 -10.05 7.22
CA ASN A 13 -4.85 -9.80 7.10
C ASN A 13 -4.39 -8.65 7.97
N ASP A 14 -3.17 -8.78 8.51
CA ASP A 14 -2.47 -7.66 9.14
C ASP A 14 -1.56 -7.00 8.11
N PHE A 15 -1.77 -5.71 7.90
CA PHE A 15 -0.90 -4.90 7.04
C PHE A 15 -0.01 -4.01 7.89
N MET A 16 1.27 -4.03 7.58
CA MET A 16 2.18 -3.00 8.05
C MET A 16 2.31 -1.98 6.92
N VAL A 17 2.01 -0.72 7.21
CA VAL A 17 2.09 0.34 6.20
C VAL A 17 3.26 1.24 6.52
N ILE A 18 4.12 1.45 5.52
CA ILE A 18 5.23 2.40 5.63
C ILE A 18 5.08 3.47 4.56
N ASP A 19 5.20 4.72 4.99
CA ASP A 19 5.15 5.88 4.12
C ASP A 19 6.57 6.28 3.74
N LEU A 20 6.93 6.07 2.48
CA LEU A 20 8.21 6.51 1.92
C LEU A 20 8.07 7.80 1.11
N VAL A 21 6.91 8.47 1.19
CA VAL A 21 6.76 9.83 0.66
C VAL A 21 7.46 10.83 1.59
N THR A 22 7.27 10.66 2.90
CA THR A 22 7.82 11.56 3.92
C THR A 22 9.02 10.98 4.64
N GLN A 23 9.33 9.71 4.44
CA GLN A 23 10.44 9.02 5.09
C GLN A 23 11.31 8.34 4.03
N ARG A 24 12.53 8.00 4.40
CA ARG A 24 13.44 7.26 3.53
C ARG A 24 13.91 6.00 4.24
N LEU A 25 13.79 4.87 3.55
CA LEU A 25 14.28 3.59 4.02
C LEU A 25 14.54 2.72 2.80
N GLU A 26 15.69 2.09 2.77
CA GLU A 26 16.00 1.10 1.74
C GLU A 26 15.43 -0.25 2.17
N LEU A 27 14.45 -0.75 1.43
CA LEU A 27 13.80 -2.01 1.72
C LEU A 27 14.49 -3.14 0.93
N THR A 28 14.90 -4.17 1.67
CA THR A 28 15.42 -5.40 1.09
C THR A 28 14.51 -6.56 1.48
N GLU A 29 14.58 -7.67 0.76
CA GLU A 29 13.80 -8.85 1.11
C GLU A 29 14.13 -9.34 2.52
N GLU A 30 15.41 -9.31 2.90
CA GLU A 30 15.84 -9.70 4.23
C GLU A 30 15.27 -8.81 5.32
N LEU A 31 15.25 -7.49 5.09
CA LEU A 31 14.70 -6.56 6.06
C LEU A 31 13.20 -6.76 6.23
N ILE A 32 12.48 -6.94 5.13
CA ILE A 32 11.04 -7.16 5.17
C ILE A 32 10.74 -8.45 5.93
N ALA A 33 11.46 -9.53 5.64
CA ALA A 33 11.25 -10.80 6.33
C ALA A 33 11.55 -10.68 7.83
N LEU A 34 12.58 -9.93 8.19
CA LEU A 34 12.91 -9.69 9.60
C LEU A 34 11.81 -8.90 10.31
N LEU A 35 11.30 -7.85 9.67
CA LEU A 35 10.22 -7.04 10.24
C LEU A 35 8.91 -7.82 10.37
N ALA A 36 8.68 -8.75 9.45
CA ALA A 36 7.45 -9.56 9.44
C ALA A 36 7.46 -10.66 10.52
N ASP A 37 8.62 -11.01 11.04
CA ASP A 37 8.74 -12.05 12.05
C ASP A 37 8.00 -11.63 13.33
N ARG A 38 7.07 -12.49 13.78
CA ARG A 38 6.24 -12.16 14.95
C ARG A 38 6.98 -12.29 16.28
N HIS A 39 8.15 -12.90 16.28
CA HIS A 39 8.99 -13.05 17.48
C HIS A 39 10.10 -12.00 17.55
N MET A 40 10.78 -11.79 16.42
CA MET A 40 11.97 -10.92 16.37
C MET A 40 11.67 -9.53 15.82
N GLY A 41 10.58 -9.38 15.10
CA GLY A 41 10.19 -8.11 14.48
C GLY A 41 8.84 -7.64 14.96
N ILE A 42 8.17 -6.87 14.11
CA ILE A 42 6.87 -6.27 14.41
C ILE A 42 5.74 -7.29 14.21
N GLY A 43 5.88 -8.13 13.22
CA GLY A 43 4.87 -9.14 12.87
C GLY A 43 3.76 -8.58 11.98
N PHE A 44 3.64 -9.13 10.76
CA PHE A 44 2.56 -8.79 9.85
C PHE A 44 2.45 -9.86 8.77
N ASP A 45 1.33 -9.86 8.06
CA ASP A 45 1.12 -10.76 6.92
C ASP A 45 1.68 -10.14 5.64
N GLN A 46 1.45 -8.85 5.45
CA GLN A 46 1.91 -8.12 4.27
C GLN A 46 2.37 -6.72 4.63
N LEU A 47 3.33 -6.22 3.87
CA LEU A 47 3.84 -4.85 3.97
C LEU A 47 3.30 -4.04 2.79
N LEU A 48 2.67 -2.92 3.09
CA LEU A 48 2.24 -1.95 2.11
C LEU A 48 3.18 -0.76 2.15
N VAL A 49 3.78 -0.44 1.00
CA VAL A 49 4.72 0.68 0.89
C VAL A 49 4.08 1.77 0.05
N VAL A 50 3.97 2.97 0.61
CA VAL A 50 3.46 4.15 -0.08
C VAL A 50 4.63 4.96 -0.58
N GLU A 51 4.70 5.20 -1.88
CA GLU A 51 5.82 5.88 -2.51
C GLU A 51 5.38 7.11 -3.30
N PRO A 52 6.30 8.06 -3.58
CA PRO A 52 6.00 9.18 -4.47
C PRO A 52 5.66 8.66 -5.87
N PRO A 53 4.83 9.41 -6.63
CA PRO A 53 4.49 8.99 -7.99
C PRO A 53 5.69 9.07 -8.92
N MET A 54 5.76 8.14 -9.87
CA MET A 54 6.78 8.16 -10.92
C MET A 54 6.25 8.75 -12.21
N ARG A 55 4.95 9.03 -12.29
CA ARG A 55 4.29 9.61 -13.46
C ARG A 55 3.48 10.82 -13.05
N PRO A 56 3.42 11.89 -13.87
CA PRO A 56 2.69 13.10 -13.49
C PRO A 56 1.17 12.90 -13.39
N ALA A 57 0.62 11.86 -14.00
CA ALA A 57 -0.82 11.63 -14.03
C ALA A 57 -1.33 10.85 -12.81
N VAL A 58 -0.45 10.39 -11.93
CA VAL A 58 -0.84 9.64 -10.74
C VAL A 58 -0.46 10.40 -9.47
N ASP A 59 -1.21 10.14 -8.41
CA ASP A 59 -0.99 10.82 -7.12
C ASP A 59 0.04 10.11 -6.26
N TYR A 60 0.05 8.78 -6.29
CA TYR A 60 0.97 7.95 -5.51
C TYR A 60 1.30 6.69 -6.26
N ARG A 61 2.33 6.00 -5.75
CA ARG A 61 2.64 4.64 -6.11
C ARG A 61 2.57 3.80 -4.85
N TYR A 62 2.07 2.57 -4.93
CA TYR A 62 2.21 1.66 -3.81
C TYR A 62 2.70 0.29 -4.27
N ARG A 63 3.36 -0.39 -3.35
CA ARG A 63 3.88 -1.73 -3.54
C ARG A 63 3.47 -2.58 -2.35
N ILE A 64 3.24 -3.87 -2.59
CA ILE A 64 2.86 -4.82 -1.54
C ILE A 64 3.87 -5.94 -1.52
N PHE A 65 4.32 -6.29 -0.32
CA PHE A 65 5.27 -7.38 -0.12
C PHE A 65 4.68 -8.39 0.85
N ASN A 66 4.93 -9.68 0.59
CA ASN A 66 4.61 -10.74 1.53
C ASN A 66 5.60 -10.75 2.69
N ALA A 67 5.28 -11.54 3.71
CA ALA A 67 6.13 -11.67 4.90
C ALA A 67 7.52 -12.24 4.59
N ASP A 68 7.68 -12.93 3.47
CA ASP A 68 8.99 -13.47 3.05
C ASP A 68 9.82 -12.46 2.26
N GLY A 69 9.29 -11.25 2.04
CA GLY A 69 9.96 -10.20 1.28
C GLY A 69 9.65 -10.20 -0.19
N SER A 70 8.90 -11.17 -0.71
CA SER A 70 8.54 -11.19 -2.13
C SER A 70 7.46 -10.16 -2.43
N GLU A 71 7.59 -9.49 -3.56
CA GLU A 71 6.61 -8.50 -3.99
C GLU A 71 5.42 -9.18 -4.67
N VAL A 72 4.21 -8.77 -4.29
CA VAL A 72 2.98 -9.23 -4.94
C VAL A 72 2.46 -8.17 -5.88
N GLU A 73 1.74 -8.60 -6.93
CA GLU A 73 1.30 -7.69 -7.96
C GLU A 73 0.15 -6.82 -7.51
N GLN A 74 -0.82 -7.39 -6.81
CA GLN A 74 -2.02 -6.62 -6.49
C GLN A 74 -2.91 -7.37 -5.49
N CYS A 75 -3.60 -6.59 -4.65
CA CYS A 75 -4.52 -7.10 -3.67
C CYS A 75 -5.58 -6.04 -3.39
N GLY A 76 -6.86 -6.39 -3.52
CA GLY A 76 -7.96 -5.47 -3.27
C GLY A 76 -7.99 -4.93 -1.84
N ASN A 77 -7.62 -5.78 -0.87
CA ASN A 77 -7.52 -5.35 0.53
C ASN A 77 -6.39 -4.33 0.71
N GLY A 78 -5.28 -4.51 0.01
CA GLY A 78 -4.17 -3.56 0.03
C GLY A 78 -4.57 -2.20 -0.50
N ALA A 79 -5.34 -2.17 -1.58
CA ALA A 79 -5.83 -0.91 -2.15
C ALA A 79 -6.73 -0.16 -1.17
N ARG A 80 -7.58 -0.87 -0.46
CA ARG A 80 -8.45 -0.28 0.57
C ARG A 80 -7.64 0.24 1.75
N CYS A 81 -6.68 -0.53 2.22
CA CYS A 81 -5.76 -0.09 3.28
C CYS A 81 -5.00 1.16 2.86
N PHE A 82 -4.50 1.17 1.62
CA PHE A 82 -3.78 2.32 1.07
C PHE A 82 -4.63 3.58 1.11
N ALA A 83 -5.87 3.50 0.61
CA ALA A 83 -6.76 4.66 0.57
C ALA A 83 -7.04 5.20 1.98
N ARG A 84 -7.31 4.31 2.93
CA ARG A 84 -7.54 4.70 4.31
C ARG A 84 -6.30 5.32 4.95
N PHE A 85 -5.14 4.76 4.66
CA PHE A 85 -3.88 5.27 5.20
C PHE A 85 -3.61 6.68 4.71
N VAL A 86 -3.75 6.92 3.41
CA VAL A 86 -3.52 8.24 2.81
C VAL A 86 -4.46 9.28 3.41
N GLN A 87 -5.72 8.93 3.64
CA GLN A 87 -6.68 9.82 4.27
C GLN A 87 -6.35 10.06 5.74
N ALA A 88 -6.05 9.01 6.49
CA ALA A 88 -5.76 9.10 7.92
C ALA A 88 -4.50 9.93 8.19
N ARG A 89 -3.49 9.82 7.34
CA ARG A 89 -2.24 10.57 7.47
C ARG A 89 -2.32 11.94 6.80
N LYS A 90 -3.45 12.27 6.20
CA LYS A 90 -3.67 13.53 5.50
C LYS A 90 -2.65 13.80 4.41
N LEU A 91 -2.20 12.73 3.75
CA LEU A 91 -1.28 12.84 2.61
C LEU A 91 -2.01 13.37 1.38
N SER A 92 -3.33 13.15 1.31
CA SER A 92 -4.18 13.69 0.25
C SER A 92 -5.56 13.98 0.81
N PHE A 93 -6.20 15.04 0.32
CA PHE A 93 -7.58 15.38 0.65
C PHE A 93 -8.54 15.04 -0.49
N LYS A 94 -8.01 14.46 -1.56
CA LYS A 94 -8.82 14.09 -2.72
C LYS A 94 -9.69 12.89 -2.39
N GLN A 95 -10.92 12.91 -2.85
CA GLN A 95 -11.82 11.76 -2.77
C GLN A 95 -11.50 10.71 -3.83
N ARG A 96 -10.87 11.12 -4.92
CA ARG A 96 -10.45 10.25 -6.00
C ARG A 96 -8.93 10.31 -6.11
N ILE A 97 -8.28 9.16 -5.94
CA ILE A 97 -6.82 9.05 -5.95
C ILE A 97 -6.43 8.09 -7.05
N ARG A 98 -5.51 8.50 -7.91
CA ARG A 98 -4.94 7.62 -8.92
C ARG A 98 -3.61 7.09 -8.41
N VAL A 99 -3.46 5.78 -8.46
CA VAL A 99 -2.32 5.09 -7.86
C VAL A 99 -1.69 4.16 -8.88
N GLU A 100 -0.37 4.24 -8.99
CA GLU A 100 0.40 3.31 -9.80
C GLU A 100 0.78 2.10 -8.98
N THR A 101 0.56 0.91 -9.54
CA THR A 101 0.95 -0.36 -8.95
C THR A 101 1.78 -1.15 -9.93
N LYS A 102 2.31 -2.28 -9.50
CA LYS A 102 3.04 -3.19 -10.39
C LYS A 102 2.16 -3.69 -11.55
N SER A 103 0.85 -3.78 -11.33
CA SER A 103 -0.11 -4.25 -12.33
C SER A 103 -0.69 -3.14 -13.22
N GLY A 104 -0.45 -1.88 -12.91
CA GLY A 104 -0.97 -0.75 -13.65
C GLY A 104 -1.51 0.34 -12.75
N ILE A 105 -2.39 1.18 -13.30
CA ILE A 105 -2.95 2.31 -12.59
C ILE A 105 -4.35 1.95 -12.08
N LEU A 106 -4.57 2.21 -10.80
CA LEU A 106 -5.87 2.06 -10.15
C LEU A 106 -6.43 3.45 -9.83
N THR A 107 -7.76 3.56 -9.87
CA THR A 107 -8.45 4.75 -9.35
C THR A 107 -9.20 4.33 -8.10
N LEU A 108 -8.90 4.99 -6.98
CA LEU A 108 -9.55 4.74 -5.70
C LEU A 108 -10.45 5.91 -5.40
N THR A 109 -11.73 5.63 -5.14
CA THR A 109 -12.71 6.65 -4.78
C THR A 109 -13.22 6.35 -3.38
N THR A 110 -13.19 7.35 -2.51
CA THR A 110 -13.71 7.21 -1.15
C THR A 110 -14.90 8.14 -0.98
N ASP A 111 -15.88 7.69 -0.22
CA ASP A 111 -17.02 8.51 0.15
C ASP A 111 -16.88 9.04 1.59
N ASN A 112 -17.87 9.83 2.02
CA ASN A 112 -17.84 10.43 3.36
C ASN A 112 -18.06 9.40 4.49
N TYR A 113 -18.42 8.16 4.15
CA TYR A 113 -18.71 7.11 5.10
C TYR A 113 -17.59 6.09 5.24
N GLY A 114 -16.48 6.32 4.56
CA GLY A 114 -15.32 5.42 4.63
C GLY A 114 -15.36 4.25 3.64
N TRP A 115 -16.31 4.20 2.74
CA TRP A 115 -16.34 3.20 1.68
C TRP A 115 -15.27 3.52 0.64
N VAL A 116 -14.60 2.48 0.16
CA VAL A 116 -13.56 2.61 -0.85
C VAL A 116 -13.98 1.82 -2.08
N GLU A 117 -14.09 2.51 -3.21
CA GLU A 117 -14.32 1.88 -4.49
C GLU A 117 -12.99 1.82 -5.25
N VAL A 118 -12.65 0.64 -5.76
CA VAL A 118 -11.42 0.41 -6.50
C VAL A 118 -11.78 0.18 -7.95
N ASP A 119 -11.36 1.09 -8.81
CA ASP A 119 -11.49 0.91 -10.25
C ASP A 119 -10.16 0.43 -10.80
N MET A 120 -10.11 -0.80 -11.24
CA MET A 120 -8.91 -1.46 -11.74
C MET A 120 -8.76 -1.31 -13.25
N GLY A 121 -9.61 -0.48 -13.87
CA GLY A 121 -9.62 -0.30 -15.32
C GLY A 121 -10.31 -1.46 -16.02
N LYS A 122 -10.23 -1.47 -17.36
CA LYS A 122 -10.82 -2.55 -18.15
C LYS A 122 -10.01 -3.82 -17.96
N PRO A 123 -10.67 -4.94 -17.65
CA PRO A 123 -9.95 -6.21 -17.59
C PRO A 123 -9.31 -6.50 -18.96
N ARG A 124 -8.05 -6.86 -18.93
CA ARG A 124 -7.34 -7.30 -20.12
C ARG A 124 -7.54 -8.80 -20.26
N PHE A 125 -8.23 -9.17 -21.32
CA PHE A 125 -8.32 -10.57 -21.70
C PHE A 125 -7.18 -10.84 -22.67
N GLU A 126 -6.11 -11.40 -22.16
CA GLU A 126 -5.04 -11.87 -23.00
C GLU A 126 -5.50 -13.16 -23.68
N PRO A 127 -5.39 -13.27 -25.02
CA PRO A 127 -5.73 -14.52 -25.69
C PRO A 127 -4.75 -15.64 -25.36
#